data_f731ae0e2ad47dfba6808fe9e82e7076
#
_entry.id   f731ae0e2ad47dfba6808fe9e82e7076
#
_cell.length_a   1.000
_cell.length_b   1.000
_cell.length_c   1.000
_cell.angle_alpha   90.00
_cell.angle_beta   90.00
_cell.angle_gamma   90.00
#
_symmetry.space_group_name_H-M   'P 1'
#
loop_
_entity.id
_entity.type
_entity.pdbx_description
1 polymer ?
#
loop_
_entity_poly.entity_id
_entity_poly.type
_entity_poly.pdbx_seq_one_letter_code
_entity_poly.pdbx_strand_id
1 'polypeptide(L)'
;VYKGMLAEPQLEAFYPDLADERVTSALALVHSRFSTNTFPSWSLAHPYRYVAHNGEINTLRGNRNWMAAREALLASDLIPGDLGRLSPIVTPDASDSATFDEVLELLHLGGRSLPHAVLMMIPEAWENHGEMDPARRAFYEFHSTLMEPWDGPALVSFTDGTVIGAVLDRNGLRPSRYWVTEDGLVVMASEVGVLDIDQST
;
A
#
# COMPACT_ATOMS: atom_id res chain seq x y z
N VAL A 1 -13.58 0.23 6.53
CA VAL A 1 -12.27 0.14 7.21
C VAL A 1 -12.48 0.22 8.70
N TYR A 2 -12.06 -0.81 9.43
CA TYR A 2 -12.11 -0.92 10.89
C TYR A 2 -10.70 -0.59 11.42
N LYS A 3 -10.53 0.48 12.16
CA LYS A 3 -9.20 0.88 12.65
C LYS A 3 -9.30 1.72 13.92
N GLY A 4 -8.20 1.81 14.65
CA GLY A 4 -8.10 2.64 15.84
C GLY A 4 -6.84 2.37 16.64
N MET A 5 -6.69 3.09 17.74
CA MET A 5 -5.64 2.85 18.74
C MET A 5 -6.13 1.76 19.71
N LEU A 6 -6.21 0.53 19.18
CA LEU A 6 -6.77 -0.62 19.88
C LEU A 6 -5.71 -1.73 19.98
N ALA A 7 -5.71 -2.46 21.09
CA ALA A 7 -5.06 -3.75 21.15
C ALA A 7 -5.93 -4.79 20.41
N GLU A 8 -5.29 -5.83 19.86
CA GLU A 8 -5.98 -6.84 19.05
C GLU A 8 -7.27 -7.40 19.71
N PRO A 9 -7.30 -7.79 21.01
CA PRO A 9 -8.50 -8.31 21.63
C PRO A 9 -9.63 -7.28 21.82
N GLN A 10 -9.33 -5.99 21.60
CA GLN A 10 -10.32 -4.92 21.75
C GLN A 10 -11.09 -4.64 20.46
N LEU A 11 -10.59 -5.14 19.30
CA LEU A 11 -11.14 -4.79 17.99
C LEU A 11 -12.60 -5.25 17.86
N GLU A 12 -12.88 -6.50 18.17
CA GLU A 12 -14.22 -7.10 18.09
C GLU A 12 -15.18 -6.45 19.10
N ALA A 13 -14.71 -6.20 20.32
CA ALA A 13 -15.52 -5.54 21.34
C ALA A 13 -15.87 -4.09 20.97
N PHE A 14 -14.98 -3.41 20.25
CA PHE A 14 -15.19 -2.03 19.78
C PHE A 14 -16.04 -1.97 18.51
N TYR A 15 -15.93 -2.96 17.64
CA TYR A 15 -16.69 -3.10 16.40
C TYR A 15 -17.52 -4.41 16.42
N PRO A 16 -18.68 -4.40 17.12
CA PRO A 16 -19.45 -5.63 17.34
C PRO A 16 -20.01 -6.26 16.06
N ASP A 17 -20.08 -5.52 14.96
CA ASP A 17 -20.46 -6.04 13.65
C ASP A 17 -19.42 -7.03 13.09
N LEU A 18 -18.17 -7.02 13.56
CA LEU A 18 -17.18 -8.04 13.18
C LEU A 18 -17.50 -9.43 13.71
N ALA A 19 -18.31 -9.52 14.78
CA ALA A 19 -18.82 -10.78 15.33
C ALA A 19 -20.21 -11.16 14.77
N ASP A 20 -20.82 -10.36 13.92
CA ASP A 20 -22.13 -10.64 13.33
C ASP A 20 -21.96 -11.58 12.13
N GLU A 21 -22.55 -12.80 12.22
CA GLU A 21 -22.48 -13.82 11.17
C GLU A 21 -23.03 -13.36 9.81
N ARG A 22 -23.79 -12.27 9.75
CA ARG A 22 -24.28 -11.66 8.50
C ARG A 22 -23.21 -10.84 7.78
N VAL A 23 -22.14 -10.46 8.48
CA VAL A 23 -21.00 -9.73 7.89
C VAL A 23 -20.04 -10.72 7.27
N THR A 24 -20.08 -10.83 5.95
CA THR A 24 -19.21 -11.71 5.17
C THR A 24 -18.33 -10.90 4.23
N SER A 25 -17.11 -11.36 4.00
CA SER A 25 -16.18 -10.73 3.08
C SER A 25 -15.36 -11.78 2.34
N ALA A 26 -15.14 -11.56 1.04
CA ALA A 26 -14.26 -12.40 0.22
C ALA A 26 -12.77 -12.05 0.43
N LEU A 27 -12.46 -10.93 1.07
CA LEU A 27 -11.08 -10.51 1.32
C LEU A 27 -10.97 -9.76 2.66
N ALA A 28 -9.77 -9.81 3.24
CA ALA A 28 -9.43 -9.04 4.43
C ALA A 28 -7.98 -8.54 4.32
N LEU A 29 -7.77 -7.25 4.56
CA LEU A 29 -6.45 -6.63 4.71
C LEU A 29 -6.27 -6.24 6.17
N VAL A 30 -5.30 -6.84 6.85
CA VAL A 30 -5.13 -6.74 8.30
C VAL A 30 -3.74 -6.23 8.64
N HIS A 31 -3.65 -5.31 9.62
CA HIS A 31 -2.38 -4.81 10.15
C HIS A 31 -2.51 -4.46 11.64
N SER A 32 -1.52 -4.83 12.44
CA SER A 32 -1.59 -4.70 13.90
C SER A 32 -0.69 -3.62 14.49
N ARG A 33 0.08 -2.87 13.68
CA ARG A 33 1.07 -1.91 14.17
C ARG A 33 0.93 -0.55 13.50
N PHE A 34 1.41 0.49 14.19
CA PHE A 34 1.63 1.83 13.64
C PHE A 34 3.02 1.94 12.99
N SER A 35 3.20 2.91 12.11
CA SER A 35 4.52 3.34 11.68
C SER A 35 5.35 3.82 12.88
N THR A 36 6.64 3.47 12.90
CA THR A 36 7.54 3.81 14.01
C THR A 36 8.08 5.24 13.95
N ASN A 37 7.93 5.92 12.82
CA ASN A 37 8.49 7.25 12.57
C ASN A 37 7.53 8.42 12.86
N THR A 38 6.34 8.15 13.39
CA THR A 38 5.36 9.16 13.79
C THR A 38 4.73 8.81 15.13
N PHE A 39 4.18 9.83 15.81
CA PHE A 39 3.41 9.60 17.03
C PHE A 39 2.06 8.95 16.66
N PRO A 40 1.65 7.86 17.32
CA PRO A 40 0.40 7.18 17.01
C PRO A 40 -0.83 8.09 17.19
N SER A 41 -1.74 7.98 16.24
CA SER A 41 -3.05 8.64 16.29
C SER A 41 -4.08 7.77 15.56
N TRP A 42 -5.38 8.02 15.79
CA TRP A 42 -6.43 7.26 15.13
C TRP A 42 -6.33 7.31 13.60
N SER A 43 -6.03 8.47 13.03
CA SER A 43 -5.88 8.65 11.58
C SER A 43 -4.72 7.85 11.01
N LEU A 44 -3.65 7.65 11.78
CA LEU A 44 -2.45 6.93 11.38
C LEU A 44 -2.49 5.43 11.69
N ALA A 45 -3.59 4.91 12.22
CA ALA A 45 -3.78 3.47 12.36
C ALA A 45 -3.92 2.83 10.97
N HIS A 46 -3.33 1.64 10.80
CA HIS A 46 -3.56 0.81 9.61
C HIS A 46 -4.88 0.02 9.74
N PRO A 47 -5.43 -0.47 8.61
CA PRO A 47 -5.05 -0.11 7.25
C PRO A 47 -5.49 1.33 6.90
N TYR A 48 -4.87 1.89 5.87
CA TYR A 48 -5.31 3.16 5.28
C TYR A 48 -6.47 2.93 4.32
N ARG A 49 -6.68 3.82 3.34
CA ARG A 49 -7.79 3.64 2.37
C ARG A 49 -7.55 2.47 1.44
N TYR A 50 -6.31 2.30 1.01
CA TYR A 50 -5.90 1.28 0.06
C TYR A 50 -4.83 0.35 0.60
N VAL A 51 -3.94 0.81 1.50
CA VAL A 51 -2.75 0.05 1.88
C VAL A 51 -2.67 -0.35 3.35
N ALA A 52 -1.96 -1.44 3.58
CA ALA A 52 -1.29 -1.75 4.84
C ALA A 52 0.19 -2.00 4.52
N HIS A 53 1.07 -1.31 5.24
CA HIS A 53 2.50 -1.31 4.99
C HIS A 53 3.27 -1.79 6.21
N ASN A 54 4.13 -2.76 6.02
CA ASN A 54 5.09 -3.20 7.02
C ASN A 54 6.51 -2.92 6.51
N GLY A 55 7.20 -2.00 7.16
CA GLY A 55 8.53 -1.55 6.80
C GLY A 55 8.71 -0.05 6.94
N GLU A 56 9.65 0.50 6.18
CA GLU A 56 10.02 1.92 6.19
C GLU A 56 10.29 2.40 4.77
N ILE A 57 9.68 3.52 4.37
CA ILE A 57 10.04 4.22 3.12
C ILE A 57 11.15 5.23 3.43
N ASN A 58 12.39 4.85 3.13
CA ASN A 58 13.58 5.65 3.47
C ASN A 58 13.73 6.90 2.57
N THR A 59 13.15 6.89 1.39
CA THR A 59 13.18 8.00 0.43
C THR A 59 12.09 9.04 0.68
N LEU A 60 11.28 8.91 1.70
CA LEU A 60 10.07 9.68 2.00
C LEU A 60 10.23 11.19 1.81
N ARG A 61 11.31 11.78 2.32
CA ARG A 61 11.55 13.22 2.21
C ARG A 61 11.66 13.68 0.74
N GLY A 62 12.36 12.91 -0.06
CA GLY A 62 12.47 13.15 -1.50
C GLY A 62 11.12 13.00 -2.20
N ASN A 63 10.38 11.93 -1.89
CA ASN A 63 9.07 11.66 -2.45
C ASN A 63 8.07 12.80 -2.17
N ARG A 64 8.04 13.30 -0.93
CA ARG A 64 7.21 14.46 -0.56
C ARG A 64 7.59 15.72 -1.34
N ASN A 65 8.89 16.01 -1.45
CA ASN A 65 9.37 17.18 -2.20
C ASN A 65 8.99 17.10 -3.68
N TRP A 66 9.11 15.92 -4.28
CA TRP A 66 8.70 15.69 -5.67
C TRP A 66 7.19 15.82 -5.86
N MET A 67 6.38 15.32 -4.90
CA MET A 67 4.93 15.51 -4.95
C MET A 67 4.56 17.01 -4.88
N ALA A 68 5.11 17.73 -3.93
CA ALA A 68 4.87 19.18 -3.83
C ALA A 68 5.29 19.94 -5.10
N ALA A 69 6.42 19.55 -5.70
CA ALA A 69 6.90 20.19 -6.93
C ALA A 69 5.96 19.96 -8.14
N ARG A 70 5.28 18.81 -8.21
CA ARG A 70 4.39 18.46 -9.33
C ARG A 70 2.93 18.85 -9.10
N GLU A 71 2.51 19.22 -7.89
CA GLU A 71 1.11 19.57 -7.59
C GLU A 71 0.54 20.64 -8.52
N ALA A 72 1.32 21.66 -8.82
CA ALA A 72 0.90 22.74 -9.73
C ALA A 72 0.73 22.31 -11.20
N LEU A 73 1.24 21.13 -11.57
CA LEU A 73 1.18 20.58 -12.92
C LEU A 73 0.14 19.46 -13.06
N LEU A 74 -0.53 19.11 -11.96
CA LEU A 74 -1.53 18.03 -11.98
C LEU A 74 -2.74 18.45 -12.82
N ALA A 75 -3.13 17.57 -13.73
CA ALA A 75 -4.34 17.70 -14.53
C ALA A 75 -4.99 16.31 -14.67
N SER A 76 -6.32 16.27 -14.63
CA SER A 76 -7.08 15.02 -14.83
C SER A 76 -8.50 15.35 -15.26
N ASP A 77 -8.97 14.68 -16.31
CA ASP A 77 -10.38 14.74 -16.73
C ASP A 77 -11.26 13.77 -15.92
N LEU A 78 -10.65 12.88 -15.13
CA LEU A 78 -11.34 11.86 -14.33
C LEU A 78 -11.69 12.36 -12.92
N ILE A 79 -10.93 13.32 -12.39
CA ILE A 79 -11.17 13.90 -11.07
C ILE A 79 -11.94 15.22 -11.29
N PRO A 80 -13.23 15.31 -10.91
CA PRO A 80 -14.06 16.45 -11.23
C PRO A 80 -13.64 17.71 -10.45
N GLY A 81 -13.75 18.87 -11.09
CA GLY A 81 -13.50 20.19 -10.50
C GLY A 81 -12.03 20.58 -10.46
N ASP A 82 -11.74 21.68 -9.75
CA ASP A 82 -10.38 22.20 -9.62
C ASP A 82 -9.51 21.28 -8.75
N LEU A 83 -8.40 20.79 -9.31
CA LEU A 83 -7.44 19.96 -8.60
C LEU A 83 -6.67 20.72 -7.52
N GLY A 84 -6.59 22.04 -7.58
CA GLY A 84 -5.98 22.85 -6.53
C GLY A 84 -6.60 22.64 -5.14
N ARG A 85 -7.88 22.20 -5.07
CA ARG A 85 -8.53 21.85 -3.80
C ARG A 85 -7.93 20.63 -3.10
N LEU A 86 -7.16 19.81 -3.82
CA LEU A 86 -6.50 18.62 -3.28
C LEU A 86 -5.13 18.94 -2.67
N SER A 87 -4.61 20.15 -2.89
CA SER A 87 -3.31 20.55 -2.33
C SER A 87 -3.44 20.95 -0.86
N PRO A 88 -2.50 20.54 -0.01
CA PRO A 88 -1.41 19.63 -0.35
C PRO A 88 -1.89 18.17 -0.48
N ILE A 89 -1.38 17.45 -1.50
CA ILE A 89 -1.71 16.02 -1.69
C ILE A 89 -1.25 15.21 -0.49
N VAL A 90 -0.07 15.52 0.01
CA VAL A 90 0.53 14.86 1.17
C VAL A 90 0.21 15.65 2.42
N THR A 91 -0.47 15.01 3.35
CA THR A 91 -0.77 15.60 4.66
C THR A 91 0.54 15.91 5.40
N PRO A 92 0.73 17.14 5.89
CA PRO A 92 1.89 17.49 6.71
C PRO A 92 2.02 16.55 7.93
N ASP A 93 3.24 16.13 8.23
CA ASP A 93 3.56 15.25 9.37
C ASP A 93 2.90 13.86 9.33
N ALA A 94 2.32 13.45 8.21
CA ALA A 94 1.83 12.08 8.02
C ALA A 94 2.97 11.07 8.15
N SER A 95 2.64 9.80 8.41
CA SER A 95 3.63 8.72 8.34
C SER A 95 4.07 8.45 6.89
N ASP A 96 5.13 7.69 6.71
CA ASP A 96 5.54 7.18 5.40
C ASP A 96 4.42 6.38 4.73
N SER A 97 3.78 5.50 5.49
CA SER A 97 2.66 4.68 5.02
C SER A 97 1.44 5.53 4.62
N ALA A 98 1.09 6.54 5.42
CA ALA A 98 -0.01 7.44 5.09
C ALA A 98 0.30 8.26 3.83
N THR A 99 1.53 8.78 3.73
CA THR A 99 1.98 9.52 2.54
C THR A 99 1.94 8.66 1.29
N PHE A 100 2.36 7.38 1.41
CA PHE A 100 2.28 6.43 0.30
C PHE A 100 0.83 6.20 -0.14
N ASP A 101 -0.09 5.98 0.82
CA ASP A 101 -1.51 5.76 0.55
C ASP A 101 -2.17 6.96 -0.16
N GLU A 102 -1.86 8.19 0.29
CA GLU A 102 -2.39 9.42 -0.32
C GLU A 102 -1.96 9.57 -1.79
N VAL A 103 -0.70 9.29 -2.10
CA VAL A 103 -0.19 9.34 -3.47
C VAL A 103 -0.75 8.20 -4.32
N LEU A 104 -0.86 6.99 -3.76
CA LEU A 104 -1.49 5.86 -4.43
C LEU A 104 -2.96 6.15 -4.76
N GLU A 105 -3.72 6.74 -3.82
CA GLU A 105 -5.09 7.18 -4.04
C GLU A 105 -5.19 8.17 -5.21
N LEU A 106 -4.32 9.17 -5.25
CA LEU A 106 -4.29 10.14 -6.35
C LEU A 106 -4.08 9.46 -7.72
N LEU A 107 -3.12 8.54 -7.80
CA LEU A 107 -2.83 7.80 -9.03
C LEU A 107 -4.01 6.91 -9.46
N HIS A 108 -4.65 6.26 -8.49
CA HIS A 108 -5.79 5.38 -8.73
C HIS A 108 -7.02 6.18 -9.18
N LEU A 109 -7.37 7.25 -8.50
CA LEU A 109 -8.46 8.14 -8.89
C LEU A 109 -8.18 8.86 -10.24
N GLY A 110 -6.91 9.05 -10.56
CA GLY A 110 -6.43 9.53 -11.86
C GLY A 110 -6.50 8.48 -12.98
N GLY A 111 -7.10 7.31 -12.73
CA GLY A 111 -7.44 6.29 -13.74
C GLY A 111 -6.46 5.13 -13.86
N ARG A 112 -5.49 4.99 -12.97
CA ARG A 112 -4.60 3.83 -12.95
C ARG A 112 -5.20 2.71 -12.10
N SER A 113 -5.06 1.46 -12.54
CA SER A 113 -5.37 0.32 -11.65
C SER A 113 -4.40 0.33 -10.45
N LEU A 114 -4.83 -0.20 -9.31
CA LEU A 114 -3.96 -0.26 -8.13
C LEU A 114 -2.64 -0.99 -8.39
N PRO A 115 -2.60 -2.18 -9.03
CA PRO A 115 -1.34 -2.83 -9.37
C PRO A 115 -0.42 -1.95 -10.23
N HIS A 116 -0.96 -1.24 -11.22
CA HIS A 116 -0.21 -0.33 -12.06
C HIS A 116 0.39 0.81 -11.23
N ALA A 117 -0.41 1.48 -10.42
CA ALA A 117 0.02 2.60 -9.59
C ALA A 117 1.08 2.18 -8.56
N VAL A 118 0.90 1.01 -7.92
CA VAL A 118 1.88 0.46 -6.98
C VAL A 118 3.22 0.17 -7.66
N LEU A 119 3.21 -0.45 -8.85
CA LEU A 119 4.44 -0.73 -9.61
C LEU A 119 5.13 0.55 -10.14
N MET A 120 4.39 1.64 -10.34
CA MET A 120 5.00 2.94 -10.63
C MET A 120 5.75 3.49 -9.42
N MET A 121 5.18 3.34 -8.21
CA MET A 121 5.74 3.86 -6.97
C MET A 121 6.88 2.99 -6.45
N ILE A 122 6.75 1.66 -6.58
CA ILE A 122 7.76 0.68 -6.15
C ILE A 122 8.22 -0.13 -7.37
N PRO A 123 9.07 0.43 -8.22
CA PRO A 123 9.61 -0.29 -9.37
C PRO A 123 10.60 -1.37 -8.92
N GLU A 124 10.65 -2.48 -9.64
CA GLU A 124 11.77 -3.43 -9.51
C GLU A 124 13.10 -2.75 -9.88
N ALA A 125 14.21 -3.38 -9.48
CA ALA A 125 15.56 -2.96 -9.90
C ALA A 125 15.80 -3.35 -11.38
N TRP A 126 15.31 -2.54 -12.30
CA TRP A 126 15.24 -2.84 -13.74
C TRP A 126 16.46 -2.43 -14.56
N GLU A 127 17.20 -1.39 -14.14
CA GLU A 127 18.22 -0.73 -14.95
C GLU A 127 19.32 -1.67 -15.42
N ASN A 128 19.83 -2.52 -14.52
CA ASN A 128 20.91 -3.46 -14.79
C ASN A 128 20.44 -4.92 -14.84
N HIS A 129 19.16 -5.16 -14.98
CA HIS A 129 18.59 -6.52 -15.01
C HIS A 129 18.57 -7.06 -16.44
N GLY A 130 19.64 -7.77 -16.83
CA GLY A 130 19.82 -8.26 -18.21
C GLY A 130 18.77 -9.27 -18.68
N GLU A 131 18.15 -10.01 -17.76
CA GLU A 131 17.16 -11.08 -18.04
C GLU A 131 15.72 -10.62 -17.88
N MET A 132 15.46 -9.36 -17.53
CA MET A 132 14.10 -8.84 -17.39
C MET A 132 13.37 -8.87 -18.72
N ASP A 133 12.10 -9.32 -18.69
CA ASP A 133 11.21 -9.26 -19.85
C ASP A 133 11.21 -7.84 -20.47
N PRO A 134 11.35 -7.71 -21.79
CA PRO A 134 11.45 -6.41 -22.46
C PRO A 134 10.23 -5.49 -22.24
N ALA A 135 9.01 -6.04 -22.17
CA ALA A 135 7.81 -5.24 -21.93
C ALA A 135 7.78 -4.71 -20.49
N ARG A 136 8.22 -5.52 -19.53
CA ARG A 136 8.34 -5.11 -18.13
C ARG A 136 9.42 -4.03 -17.96
N ARG A 137 10.57 -4.18 -18.62
CA ARG A 137 11.63 -3.16 -18.65
C ARG A 137 11.09 -1.84 -19.21
N ALA A 138 10.43 -1.87 -20.36
CA ALA A 138 9.86 -0.68 -20.99
C ALA A 138 8.79 0.01 -20.10
N PHE A 139 8.01 -0.77 -19.35
CA PHE A 139 7.09 -0.25 -18.36
C PHE A 139 7.82 0.58 -17.29
N TYR A 140 8.85 0.02 -16.66
CA TYR A 140 9.60 0.73 -15.62
C TYR A 140 10.39 1.92 -16.17
N GLU A 141 11.01 1.79 -17.33
CA GLU A 141 11.73 2.87 -18.01
C GLU A 141 10.80 4.06 -18.28
N PHE A 142 9.61 3.80 -18.85
CA PHE A 142 8.62 4.85 -19.08
C PHE A 142 8.17 5.51 -17.78
N HIS A 143 7.79 4.72 -16.77
CA HIS A 143 7.27 5.26 -15.53
C HIS A 143 8.31 5.96 -14.66
N SER A 144 9.59 5.64 -14.80
CA SER A 144 10.68 6.34 -14.12
C SER A 144 10.80 7.81 -14.53
N THR A 145 10.26 8.19 -15.70
CA THR A 145 10.19 9.59 -16.14
C THR A 145 9.04 10.39 -15.47
N LEU A 146 8.09 9.69 -14.86
CA LEU A 146 6.87 10.27 -14.26
C LEU A 146 6.88 10.23 -12.74
N MET A 147 7.49 9.21 -12.16
CA MET A 147 7.49 8.95 -10.72
C MET A 147 8.87 8.49 -10.26
N GLU A 148 9.38 9.12 -9.22
CA GLU A 148 10.57 8.66 -8.50
C GLU A 148 10.26 7.40 -7.67
N PRO A 149 11.24 6.49 -7.47
CA PRO A 149 11.02 5.32 -6.63
C PRO A 149 10.71 5.69 -5.18
N TRP A 150 9.74 5.00 -4.60
CA TRP A 150 9.51 4.95 -3.18
C TRP A 150 10.24 3.73 -2.64
N ASP A 151 11.32 3.92 -1.91
CA ASP A 151 12.27 2.87 -1.58
C ASP A 151 12.57 2.79 -0.08
N GLY A 152 12.85 1.57 0.35
CA GLY A 152 13.13 1.16 1.71
C GLY A 152 12.63 -0.27 1.92
N PRO A 153 13.04 -0.96 3.02
CA PRO A 153 12.59 -2.32 3.28
C PRO A 153 11.08 -2.33 3.55
N ALA A 154 10.30 -2.90 2.65
CA ALA A 154 8.83 -2.83 2.71
C ALA A 154 8.13 -4.07 2.15
N LEU A 155 7.03 -4.44 2.80
CA LEU A 155 5.92 -5.16 2.21
C LEU A 155 4.70 -4.24 2.21
N VAL A 156 4.18 -3.93 1.04
CA VAL A 156 2.97 -3.14 0.87
C VAL A 156 1.85 -4.03 0.35
N SER A 157 0.83 -4.23 1.16
CA SER A 157 -0.41 -4.88 0.77
C SER A 157 -1.46 -3.83 0.45
N PHE A 158 -2.28 -4.07 -0.56
CA PHE A 158 -3.25 -3.09 -1.05
C PHE A 158 -4.55 -3.72 -1.52
N THR A 159 -5.64 -2.96 -1.43
CA THR A 159 -6.96 -3.36 -1.96
C THR A 159 -7.82 -2.14 -2.25
N ASP A 160 -8.72 -2.27 -3.25
CA ASP A 160 -9.83 -1.35 -3.50
C ASP A 160 -11.20 -1.97 -3.16
N GLY A 161 -11.18 -3.14 -2.50
CA GLY A 161 -12.37 -3.91 -2.19
C GLY A 161 -12.78 -4.92 -3.28
N THR A 162 -12.19 -4.85 -4.47
CA THR A 162 -12.42 -5.79 -5.58
C THR A 162 -11.17 -6.58 -5.94
N VAL A 163 -10.01 -5.98 -5.78
CA VAL A 163 -8.70 -6.58 -5.98
C VAL A 163 -7.93 -6.49 -4.67
N ILE A 164 -7.23 -7.55 -4.31
CA ILE A 164 -6.23 -7.56 -3.25
C ILE A 164 -4.88 -7.95 -3.84
N GLY A 165 -3.82 -7.28 -3.40
CA GLY A 165 -2.47 -7.55 -3.87
C GLY A 165 -1.42 -7.17 -2.84
N ALA A 166 -0.20 -7.58 -3.11
CA ALA A 166 0.95 -7.14 -2.32
C ALA A 166 2.20 -7.07 -3.18
N VAL A 167 3.13 -6.20 -2.79
CA VAL A 167 4.41 -6.03 -3.44
C VAL A 167 5.50 -5.93 -2.38
N LEU A 168 6.64 -6.53 -2.67
CA LEU A 168 7.87 -6.31 -1.91
C LEU A 168 8.51 -5.00 -2.34
N ASP A 169 9.43 -4.50 -1.51
CA ASP A 169 10.28 -3.38 -1.89
C ASP A 169 11.16 -3.72 -3.11
N ARG A 170 11.76 -2.69 -3.70
CA ARG A 170 12.57 -2.76 -4.92
C ARG A 170 13.65 -3.86 -4.90
N ASN A 171 14.23 -4.12 -3.74
CA ASN A 171 15.32 -5.06 -3.57
C ASN A 171 14.90 -6.35 -2.83
N GLY A 172 13.63 -6.49 -2.47
CA GLY A 172 13.12 -7.63 -1.74
C GLY A 172 13.72 -7.79 -0.34
N LEU A 173 14.01 -6.68 0.35
CA LEU A 173 14.64 -6.68 1.67
C LEU A 173 13.67 -7.16 2.75
N ARG A 174 12.41 -6.78 2.66
CA ARG A 174 11.37 -7.27 3.57
C ARG A 174 10.86 -8.62 3.07
N PRO A 175 10.83 -9.66 3.93
CA PRO A 175 10.31 -10.95 3.52
C PRO A 175 8.78 -10.95 3.39
N SER A 176 8.27 -11.87 2.60
CA SER A 176 6.86 -12.21 2.54
C SER A 176 6.69 -13.69 2.24
N ARG A 177 5.57 -14.25 2.69
CA ARG A 177 5.15 -15.61 2.41
C ARG A 177 3.68 -15.63 2.03
N TYR A 178 3.30 -16.58 1.20
CA TYR A 178 1.91 -16.86 0.90
C TYR A 178 1.64 -18.36 0.91
N TRP A 179 0.40 -18.70 1.18
CA TRP A 179 -0.15 -20.05 1.09
C TRP A 179 -1.39 -20.01 0.22
N VAL A 180 -1.62 -21.09 -0.47
CA VAL A 180 -2.87 -21.35 -1.19
C VAL A 180 -3.38 -22.68 -0.66
N THR A 181 -4.50 -22.65 0.04
CA THR A 181 -5.11 -23.84 0.63
C THR A 181 -5.89 -24.63 -0.42
N GLU A 182 -6.19 -25.91 -0.14
CA GLU A 182 -6.93 -26.78 -1.07
C GLU A 182 -8.35 -26.25 -1.37
N ASP A 183 -8.98 -25.55 -0.44
CA ASP A 183 -10.28 -24.91 -0.61
C ASP A 183 -10.23 -23.54 -1.33
N GLY A 184 -9.03 -23.13 -1.75
CA GLY A 184 -8.81 -21.92 -2.55
C GLY A 184 -8.64 -20.62 -1.74
N LEU A 185 -8.44 -20.69 -0.42
CA LEU A 185 -8.07 -19.52 0.37
C LEU A 185 -6.61 -19.15 0.07
N VAL A 186 -6.36 -17.87 -0.19
CA VAL A 186 -5.00 -17.31 -0.31
C VAL A 186 -4.69 -16.49 0.93
N VAL A 187 -3.62 -16.83 1.62
CA VAL A 187 -3.13 -16.10 2.80
C VAL A 187 -1.73 -15.58 2.49
N MET A 188 -1.53 -14.27 2.64
CA MET A 188 -0.21 -13.65 2.47
C MET A 188 0.14 -12.81 3.70
N ALA A 189 1.38 -12.91 4.15
CA ALA A 189 1.86 -12.17 5.32
C ALA A 189 3.36 -11.87 5.23
N SER A 190 3.77 -10.76 5.89
CA SER A 190 5.18 -10.43 6.10
C SER A 190 5.85 -11.31 7.16
N GLU A 191 5.07 -11.93 8.02
CA GLU A 191 5.54 -12.74 9.15
C GLU A 191 5.00 -14.17 9.06
N VAL A 192 5.76 -15.13 9.57
CA VAL A 192 5.31 -16.51 9.73
C VAL A 192 4.45 -16.63 10.98
N GLY A 193 3.42 -17.51 10.94
CA GLY A 193 2.58 -17.79 12.11
C GLY A 193 1.50 -16.75 12.40
N VAL A 194 1.12 -15.93 11.42
CA VAL A 194 -0.03 -15.02 11.54
C VAL A 194 -1.35 -15.77 11.58
N LEU A 195 -1.40 -16.95 10.97
CA LEU A 195 -2.47 -17.94 11.10
C LEU A 195 -1.83 -19.31 11.34
N ASP A 196 -2.53 -20.16 12.07
CA ASP A 196 -2.14 -21.54 12.28
C ASP A 196 -2.52 -22.37 11.03
N ILE A 197 -1.65 -22.35 10.04
CA ILE A 197 -1.81 -23.08 8.78
C ILE A 197 -0.85 -24.25 8.80
N ASP A 198 -1.38 -25.47 8.61
CA ASP A 198 -0.57 -26.66 8.47
C ASP A 198 0.31 -26.54 7.21
N GLN A 199 1.63 -26.64 7.38
CA GLN A 199 2.58 -26.52 6.27
C GLN A 199 2.60 -27.74 5.35
N SER A 200 1.87 -28.77 5.68
CA SER A 200 1.70 -29.98 4.86
C SER A 200 0.53 -29.92 3.87
N THR A 201 -0.26 -28.84 3.92
CA THR A 201 -1.42 -28.62 3.02
C THR A 201 -1.13 -27.63 1.94
#